data_92a7158f267e09731ce4a6883f6959b2
#
_entry.id   92a7158f267e09731ce4a6883f6959b2
#
_cell.length_a   1.000
_cell.length_b   1.000
_cell.length_c   1.000
_cell.angle_alpha   90.00
_cell.angle_beta   90.00
_cell.angle_gamma   90.00
#
_symmetry.space_group_name_H-M   'P 1'
#
loop_
_entity.id
_entity.type
_entity.pdbx_description
1 polymer ?
#
loop_
_entity_poly.entity_id
_entity_poly.type
_entity_poly.pdbx_seq_one_letter_code
_entity_poly.pdbx_strand_id
1 'polypeptide(L)'
;SGIAMYPKLSAQHAAYIYGQTKAIKEGKRTTGASGVMKPIVMNLSEQDMHNVAAYYNKQQPKSGETSPKEEPELGAKIYRGGIAEKKVPACMSCHGPSGAGIPGGGTDIAAYPRLGGQHKSYVIDQMKFYKSGQRANAIMADIAGRMSDAEVNAVANFIQGLH
;
A
#
# COMPACT_ATOMS: atom_id res chain seq x y z
N SER A 1 7.81 -5.79 9.03
CA SER A 1 8.16 -7.18 8.74
C SER A 1 9.51 -7.26 8.05
N GLY A 2 10.33 -8.24 8.39
CA GLY A 2 11.56 -8.60 7.66
C GLY A 2 11.29 -9.52 6.47
N ILE A 3 10.07 -10.07 6.38
CA ILE A 3 9.65 -10.96 5.28
C ILE A 3 8.95 -10.11 4.23
N ALA A 4 9.51 -10.08 3.02
CA ALA A 4 9.10 -9.15 1.97
C ALA A 4 7.66 -9.35 1.44
N MET A 5 7.09 -10.54 1.58
CA MET A 5 5.70 -10.80 1.22
C MET A 5 4.69 -10.25 2.25
N TYR A 6 5.13 -9.93 3.47
CA TYR A 6 4.29 -9.33 4.50
C TYR A 6 4.54 -7.83 4.57
N PRO A 7 3.49 -6.98 4.63
CA PRO A 7 3.69 -5.54 4.61
C PRO A 7 4.40 -5.03 5.87
N LYS A 8 5.12 -3.94 5.73
CA LYS A 8 5.53 -3.13 6.86
C LYS A 8 4.31 -2.39 7.39
N LEU A 9 4.03 -2.49 8.67
CA LEU A 9 2.89 -1.85 9.33
C LEU A 9 3.27 -0.59 10.12
N SER A 10 4.55 -0.46 10.51
CA SER A 10 5.04 0.69 11.27
C SER A 10 4.77 1.99 10.52
N ALA A 11 4.24 2.98 11.22
CA ALA A 11 3.81 4.28 10.71
C ALA A 11 2.70 4.23 9.64
N GLN A 12 2.03 3.09 9.47
CA GLN A 12 0.85 3.01 8.62
C GLN A 12 -0.33 3.73 9.29
N HIS A 13 -1.20 4.35 8.50
CA HIS A 13 -2.37 5.06 9.01
C HIS A 13 -3.30 4.15 9.80
N ALA A 14 -3.73 4.61 10.99
CA ALA A 14 -4.62 3.84 11.86
C ALA A 14 -5.93 3.48 11.16
N ALA A 15 -6.55 4.43 10.44
CA ALA A 15 -7.77 4.19 9.67
C ALA A 15 -7.58 3.10 8.60
N TYR A 16 -6.40 3.08 7.94
CA TYR A 16 -6.09 2.04 6.96
C TYR A 16 -5.88 0.67 7.61
N ILE A 17 -5.10 0.59 8.70
CA ILE A 17 -4.88 -0.68 9.41
C ILE A 17 -6.21 -1.23 9.92
N TYR A 18 -7.02 -0.40 10.58
CA TYR A 18 -8.35 -0.79 11.05
C TYR A 18 -9.22 -1.31 9.91
N GLY A 19 -9.37 -0.55 8.83
CA GLY A 19 -10.20 -0.93 7.69
C GLY A 19 -9.74 -2.23 7.01
N GLN A 20 -8.42 -2.44 6.89
CA GLN A 20 -7.89 -3.68 6.31
C GLN A 20 -8.05 -4.88 7.26
N THR A 21 -7.86 -4.70 8.55
CA THR A 21 -8.09 -5.74 9.56
C THR A 21 -9.54 -6.19 9.55
N LYS A 22 -10.47 -5.23 9.51
CA LYS A 22 -11.91 -5.48 9.40
C LYS A 22 -12.27 -6.19 8.10
N ALA A 23 -11.73 -5.74 6.96
CA ALA A 23 -11.98 -6.38 5.66
C ALA A 23 -11.48 -7.83 5.61
N ILE A 24 -10.35 -8.15 6.25
CA ILE A 24 -9.86 -9.53 6.37
C ILE A 24 -10.78 -10.35 7.28
N LYS A 25 -11.17 -9.81 8.43
CA LYS A 25 -12.09 -10.46 9.37
C LYS A 25 -13.44 -10.80 8.71
N GLU A 26 -14.00 -9.87 7.96
CA GLU A 26 -15.27 -10.02 7.24
C GLU A 26 -15.17 -10.83 5.94
N GLY A 27 -13.97 -11.25 5.54
CA GLY A 27 -13.74 -12.00 4.30
C GLY A 27 -13.84 -11.15 3.02
N LYS A 28 -13.86 -9.83 3.14
CA LYS A 28 -13.86 -8.90 1.99
C LYS A 28 -12.48 -8.75 1.35
N ARG A 29 -11.42 -9.02 2.10
CA ARG A 29 -10.04 -9.09 1.62
C ARG A 29 -9.49 -10.49 1.87
N THR A 30 -9.23 -11.23 0.78
CA THR A 30 -8.80 -12.64 0.83
C THR A 30 -7.44 -12.87 0.13
N THR A 31 -6.85 -11.82 -0.47
CA THR A 31 -5.64 -11.88 -1.28
C THR A 31 -4.35 -11.94 -0.48
N GLY A 32 -3.31 -12.53 -1.06
CA GLY A 32 -1.98 -12.59 -0.47
C GLY A 32 -1.99 -13.29 0.89
N ALA A 33 -1.35 -12.68 1.88
CA ALA A 33 -1.26 -13.21 3.24
C ALA A 33 -2.55 -13.06 4.08
N SER A 34 -3.68 -12.65 3.48
CA SER A 34 -4.96 -12.53 4.22
C SER A 34 -5.42 -13.84 4.84
N GLY A 35 -5.11 -14.98 4.19
CA GLY A 35 -5.41 -16.30 4.73
C GLY A 35 -4.67 -16.60 6.04
N VAL A 36 -3.42 -16.13 6.16
CA VAL A 36 -2.64 -16.23 7.41
C VAL A 36 -3.18 -15.29 8.47
N MET A 37 -3.60 -14.09 8.07
CA MET A 37 -4.12 -13.08 8.99
C MET A 37 -5.52 -13.40 9.51
N LYS A 38 -6.37 -14.06 8.72
CA LYS A 38 -7.76 -14.30 9.06
C LYS A 38 -7.95 -14.97 10.42
N PRO A 39 -7.33 -16.11 10.74
CA PRO A 39 -7.48 -16.73 12.07
C PRO A 39 -6.99 -15.83 13.21
N ILE A 40 -6.00 -14.98 12.97
CA ILE A 40 -5.46 -14.05 13.96
C ILE A 40 -6.49 -12.95 14.29
N VAL A 41 -7.13 -12.39 13.27
CA VAL A 41 -8.05 -11.24 13.44
C VAL A 41 -9.47 -11.64 13.79
N MET A 42 -9.85 -12.92 13.63
CA MET A 42 -11.22 -13.39 13.90
C MET A 42 -11.69 -13.10 15.32
N ASN A 43 -10.79 -13.22 16.30
CA ASN A 43 -11.11 -13.05 17.73
C ASN A 43 -10.91 -11.60 18.24
N LEU A 44 -10.44 -10.69 17.39
CA LEU A 44 -10.28 -9.29 17.77
C LEU A 44 -11.64 -8.61 17.89
N SER A 45 -11.88 -7.94 18.99
CA SER A 45 -13.02 -7.02 19.11
C SER A 45 -12.81 -5.76 18.27
N GLU A 46 -13.84 -4.96 18.09
CA GLU A 46 -13.75 -3.65 17.45
C GLU A 46 -12.69 -2.77 18.14
N GLN A 47 -12.70 -2.76 19.48
CA GLN A 47 -11.73 -2.00 20.27
C GLN A 47 -10.30 -2.51 20.08
N ASP A 48 -10.09 -3.83 20.02
CA ASP A 48 -8.77 -4.41 19.78
C ASP A 48 -8.22 -3.99 18.41
N MET A 49 -9.06 -3.99 17.37
CA MET A 49 -8.66 -3.53 16.04
C MET A 49 -8.24 -2.07 16.04
N HIS A 50 -8.93 -1.20 16.76
CA HIS A 50 -8.54 0.21 16.93
C HIS A 50 -7.23 0.34 17.70
N ASN A 51 -7.06 -0.43 18.79
CA ASN A 51 -5.85 -0.40 19.61
C ASN A 51 -4.61 -0.84 18.82
N VAL A 52 -4.72 -1.93 18.06
CA VAL A 52 -3.65 -2.43 17.18
C VAL A 52 -3.32 -1.40 16.09
N ALA A 53 -4.33 -0.79 15.49
CA ALA A 53 -4.15 0.26 14.49
C ALA A 53 -3.39 1.47 15.06
N ALA A 54 -3.78 1.94 16.24
CA ALA A 54 -3.11 3.04 16.94
C ALA A 54 -1.66 2.69 17.31
N TYR A 55 -1.41 1.45 17.75
CA TYR A 55 -0.08 0.98 18.12
C TYR A 55 0.90 1.06 16.92
N TYR A 56 0.52 0.51 15.77
CA TYR A 56 1.39 0.55 14.59
C TYR A 56 1.55 1.94 14.00
N ASN A 57 0.50 2.77 14.06
CA ASN A 57 0.55 4.14 13.58
C ASN A 57 1.60 4.99 14.32
N LYS A 58 1.80 4.76 15.61
CA LYS A 58 2.77 5.47 16.45
C LYS A 58 4.23 5.02 16.24
N GLN A 59 4.45 3.88 15.58
CA GLN A 59 5.80 3.38 15.37
C GLN A 59 6.53 4.19 14.30
N GLN A 60 7.87 4.26 14.41
CA GLN A 60 8.69 4.90 13.39
C GLN A 60 8.67 4.08 12.08
N PRO A 61 8.60 4.75 10.92
CA PRO A 61 8.66 4.07 9.64
C PRO A 61 10.05 3.42 9.45
N LYS A 62 10.06 2.29 8.78
CA LYS A 62 11.31 1.63 8.36
C LYS A 62 11.48 1.85 6.87
N SER A 63 12.49 2.60 6.49
CA SER A 63 12.89 2.77 5.09
C SER A 63 13.39 1.46 4.49
N GLY A 64 13.40 1.39 3.19
CA GLY A 64 14.11 0.41 2.39
C GLY A 64 15.10 1.13 1.49
N GLU A 65 15.58 0.44 0.47
CA GLU A 65 16.50 1.00 -0.52
C GLU A 65 15.96 0.82 -1.92
N THR A 66 16.11 1.83 -2.76
CA THR A 66 15.83 1.74 -4.19
C THR A 66 17.01 1.06 -4.88
N SER A 67 16.76 0.00 -5.64
CA SER A 67 17.80 -0.64 -6.44
C SER A 67 18.16 0.23 -7.65
N PRO A 68 19.44 0.58 -7.85
CA PRO A 68 19.87 1.36 -8.99
C PRO A 68 19.78 0.59 -10.33
N LYS A 69 19.61 -0.73 -10.29
CA LYS A 69 19.52 -1.62 -11.45
C LYS A 69 18.10 -1.81 -11.98
N GLU A 70 17.09 -1.25 -11.31
CA GLU A 70 15.66 -1.55 -11.58
C GLU A 70 14.87 -0.28 -11.89
N GLU A 71 15.32 0.46 -12.90
CA GLU A 71 14.64 1.64 -13.46
C GLU A 71 14.20 2.69 -12.42
N PRO A 72 15.08 3.15 -11.51
CA PRO A 72 14.70 4.07 -10.44
C PRO A 72 14.19 5.41 -10.96
N GLU A 73 14.73 5.90 -12.09
CA GLU A 73 14.30 7.15 -12.73
C GLU A 73 12.89 7.04 -13.29
N LEU A 74 12.58 5.92 -13.97
CA LEU A 74 11.24 5.64 -14.46
C LEU A 74 10.26 5.55 -13.27
N GLY A 75 10.64 4.85 -12.20
CA GLY A 75 9.84 4.74 -10.99
C GLY A 75 9.54 6.11 -10.36
N ALA A 76 10.56 6.95 -10.25
CA ALA A 76 10.43 8.33 -9.76
C ALA A 76 9.51 9.19 -10.64
N LYS A 77 9.67 9.09 -11.96
CA LYS A 77 8.82 9.79 -12.93
C LYS A 77 7.36 9.38 -12.79
N ILE A 78 7.07 8.09 -12.74
CA ILE A 78 5.69 7.57 -12.57
C ILE A 78 5.12 8.02 -11.23
N TYR A 79 5.88 7.88 -10.15
CA TYR A 79 5.40 8.26 -8.81
C TYR A 79 5.01 9.74 -8.73
N ARG A 80 5.85 10.63 -9.30
CA ARG A 80 5.70 12.08 -9.20
C ARG A 80 4.85 12.70 -10.31
N GLY A 81 4.85 12.12 -11.51
CA GLY A 81 4.22 12.69 -12.71
C GLY A 81 3.10 11.84 -13.31
N GLY A 82 2.98 10.57 -12.91
CA GLY A 82 2.05 9.65 -13.56
C GLY A 82 2.49 9.22 -14.95
N ILE A 83 1.54 8.72 -15.74
CA ILE A 83 1.73 8.31 -17.14
C ILE A 83 0.59 8.94 -17.95
N ALA A 84 0.83 10.12 -18.53
CA ALA A 84 -0.21 10.92 -19.17
C ALA A 84 -0.90 10.19 -20.33
N GLU A 85 -0.13 9.49 -21.16
CA GLU A 85 -0.63 8.74 -22.32
C GLU A 85 -1.61 7.63 -21.95
N LYS A 86 -1.46 7.10 -20.72
CA LYS A 86 -2.32 6.05 -20.16
C LYS A 86 -3.35 6.59 -19.18
N LYS A 87 -3.39 7.91 -18.97
CA LYS A 87 -4.26 8.57 -17.99
C LYS A 87 -4.06 8.01 -16.55
N VAL A 88 -2.82 7.60 -16.22
CA VAL A 88 -2.43 7.20 -14.88
C VAL A 88 -2.00 8.43 -14.10
N PRO A 89 -2.70 8.82 -13.02
CA PRO A 89 -2.32 9.98 -12.23
C PRO A 89 -1.02 9.75 -11.46
N ALA A 90 -0.38 10.81 -11.02
CA ALA A 90 0.76 10.73 -10.13
C ALA A 90 0.40 10.04 -8.82
N CYS A 91 1.16 9.03 -8.41
CA CYS A 91 0.90 8.30 -7.15
C CYS A 91 0.95 9.24 -5.94
N MET A 92 1.85 10.23 -5.98
CA MET A 92 2.02 11.22 -4.93
C MET A 92 0.78 12.09 -4.68
N SER A 93 -0.12 12.23 -5.65
CA SER A 93 -1.34 13.04 -5.47
C SER A 93 -2.30 12.46 -4.44
N CYS A 94 -2.28 11.13 -4.24
CA CYS A 94 -3.10 10.44 -3.25
C CYS A 94 -2.28 9.88 -2.08
N HIS A 95 -1.03 9.49 -2.34
CA HIS A 95 -0.16 8.83 -1.34
C HIS A 95 0.89 9.76 -0.72
N GLY A 96 0.88 11.05 -1.10
CA GLY A 96 1.82 12.05 -0.59
C GLY A 96 3.19 12.01 -1.28
N PRO A 97 3.94 13.12 -1.26
CA PRO A 97 5.20 13.25 -2.00
C PRO A 97 6.32 12.31 -1.47
N SER A 98 6.33 12.03 -0.18
CA SER A 98 7.25 11.05 0.45
C SER A 98 6.60 9.68 0.65
N GLY A 99 5.43 9.43 0.08
CA GLY A 99 4.68 8.19 0.29
C GLY A 99 4.14 8.03 1.71
N ALA A 100 4.13 9.08 2.49
CA ALA A 100 3.61 9.05 3.86
C ALA A 100 2.07 8.97 3.92
N GLY A 101 1.40 9.13 2.80
CA GLY A 101 -0.03 9.34 2.72
C GLY A 101 -0.39 10.81 2.96
N ILE A 102 -1.67 11.09 2.97
CA ILE A 102 -2.20 12.43 3.27
C ILE A 102 -2.91 12.34 4.63
N PRO A 103 -2.42 13.05 5.66
CA PRO A 103 -3.11 13.08 6.93
C PRO A 103 -4.42 13.87 6.76
N GLY A 104 -5.53 13.14 6.70
CA GLY A 104 -6.85 13.73 6.51
C GLY A 104 -7.80 13.27 7.61
N GLY A 105 -7.67 13.80 8.82
CA GLY A 105 -8.46 13.37 9.97
C GLY A 105 -9.96 13.26 9.66
N GLY A 106 -10.50 12.05 9.76
CA GLY A 106 -11.91 11.77 9.63
C GLY A 106 -12.47 11.73 8.20
N THR A 107 -11.63 11.81 7.17
CA THR A 107 -12.05 11.69 5.77
C THR A 107 -11.59 10.36 5.16
N ASP A 108 -12.21 9.94 4.06
CA ASP A 108 -11.82 8.73 3.31
C ASP A 108 -10.37 8.76 2.82
N ILE A 109 -9.79 9.96 2.64
CA ILE A 109 -8.39 10.17 2.26
C ILE A 109 -7.44 9.64 3.33
N ALA A 110 -7.82 9.71 4.61
CA ALA A 110 -7.02 9.14 5.71
C ALA A 110 -6.88 7.62 5.63
N ALA A 111 -7.72 6.95 4.85
CA ALA A 111 -7.64 5.52 4.60
C ALA A 111 -6.67 5.15 3.45
N TYR A 112 -6.09 6.12 2.73
CA TYR A 112 -5.08 5.84 1.73
C TYR A 112 -3.76 5.46 2.41
N PRO A 113 -3.17 4.31 2.03
CA PRO A 113 -2.03 3.80 2.77
C PRO A 113 -0.75 4.62 2.57
N ARG A 114 0.07 4.64 3.61
CA ARG A 114 1.49 4.94 3.47
C ARG A 114 2.13 3.92 2.54
N LEU A 115 2.88 4.37 1.55
CA LEU A 115 3.65 3.56 0.61
C LEU A 115 5.15 3.64 0.86
N GLY A 116 5.65 4.80 1.28
CA GLY A 116 7.09 5.04 1.46
C GLY A 116 7.75 3.99 2.34
N GLY A 117 8.81 3.38 1.82
CA GLY A 117 9.58 2.33 2.48
C GLY A 117 8.96 0.92 2.41
N GLN A 118 7.79 0.74 1.78
CA GLN A 118 7.13 -0.57 1.69
C GLN A 118 7.93 -1.54 0.82
N HIS A 119 7.84 -2.84 1.11
CA HIS A 119 8.51 -3.86 0.32
C HIS A 119 8.06 -3.86 -1.14
N LYS A 120 9.02 -3.81 -2.05
CA LYS A 120 8.79 -3.83 -3.51
C LYS A 120 7.89 -4.99 -3.93
N SER A 121 8.20 -6.22 -3.48
CA SER A 121 7.41 -7.41 -3.82
C SER A 121 5.97 -7.29 -3.34
N TYR A 122 5.75 -6.77 -2.13
CA TYR A 122 4.40 -6.54 -1.61
C TYR A 122 3.63 -5.52 -2.47
N VAL A 123 4.26 -4.42 -2.86
CA VAL A 123 3.62 -3.41 -3.74
C VAL A 123 3.24 -4.04 -5.08
N ILE A 124 4.14 -4.80 -5.71
CA ILE A 124 3.87 -5.50 -6.98
C ILE A 124 2.67 -6.44 -6.84
N ASP A 125 2.65 -7.27 -5.80
CA ASP A 125 1.55 -8.22 -5.59
C ASP A 125 0.22 -7.51 -5.37
N GLN A 126 0.20 -6.41 -4.60
CA GLN A 126 -1.02 -5.65 -4.40
C GLN A 126 -1.52 -5.01 -5.71
N MET A 127 -0.63 -4.48 -6.54
CA MET A 127 -1.00 -3.94 -7.85
C MET A 127 -1.58 -5.03 -8.77
N LYS A 128 -1.01 -6.24 -8.77
CA LYS A 128 -1.56 -7.40 -9.50
C LYS A 128 -2.95 -7.78 -9.00
N PHE A 129 -3.17 -7.81 -7.68
CA PHE A 129 -4.47 -8.12 -7.11
C PHE A 129 -5.53 -7.06 -7.44
N TYR A 130 -5.18 -5.78 -7.48
CA TYR A 130 -6.08 -4.74 -7.95
C TYR A 130 -6.39 -4.89 -9.44
N LYS A 131 -5.37 -5.09 -10.27
CA LYS A 131 -5.50 -5.27 -11.73
C LYS A 131 -6.39 -6.46 -12.09
N SER A 132 -6.29 -7.56 -11.35
CA SER A 132 -7.10 -8.77 -11.56
C SER A 132 -8.50 -8.71 -10.92
N GLY A 133 -8.81 -7.66 -10.16
CA GLY A 133 -10.06 -7.54 -9.41
C GLY A 133 -10.15 -8.42 -8.16
N GLN A 134 -9.11 -9.18 -7.85
CA GLN A 134 -9.08 -10.03 -6.64
C GLN A 134 -9.04 -9.22 -5.34
N ARG A 135 -8.51 -7.99 -5.39
CA ARG A 135 -8.58 -7.03 -4.31
C ARG A 135 -9.46 -5.86 -4.71
N ALA A 136 -10.60 -5.72 -4.04
CA ALA A 136 -11.58 -4.70 -4.36
C ALA A 136 -11.11 -3.29 -3.97
N ASN A 137 -10.95 -2.42 -4.95
CA ASN A 137 -10.83 -0.98 -4.83
C ASN A 137 -10.93 -0.37 -6.23
N ALA A 138 -11.99 0.37 -6.51
CA ALA A 138 -12.28 0.88 -7.86
C ALA A 138 -11.16 1.81 -8.40
N ILE A 139 -10.62 2.69 -7.56
CA ILE A 139 -9.57 3.64 -7.96
C ILE A 139 -8.28 2.88 -8.31
N MET A 140 -7.82 2.02 -7.40
CA MET A 140 -6.56 1.30 -7.61
C MET A 140 -6.67 0.24 -8.71
N ALA A 141 -7.84 -0.36 -8.91
CA ALA A 141 -8.08 -1.30 -10.02
C ALA A 141 -7.96 -0.60 -11.38
N ASP A 142 -8.54 0.58 -11.51
CA ASP A 142 -8.45 1.39 -12.73
C ASP A 142 -6.99 1.80 -13.02
N ILE A 143 -6.27 2.31 -12.02
CA ILE A 143 -4.86 2.70 -12.14
C ILE A 143 -3.99 1.50 -12.51
N ALA A 144 -4.09 0.41 -11.76
CA ALA A 144 -3.31 -0.80 -11.99
C ALA A 144 -3.61 -1.46 -13.35
N GLY A 145 -4.87 -1.39 -13.79
CA GLY A 145 -5.30 -1.91 -15.09
C GLY A 145 -4.60 -1.25 -16.28
N ARG A 146 -4.24 0.02 -16.14
CA ARG A 146 -3.58 0.83 -17.19
C ARG A 146 -2.05 0.69 -17.21
N MET A 147 -1.46 0.15 -16.16
CA MET A 147 -0.02 0.00 -16.03
C MET A 147 0.49 -1.33 -16.58
N SER A 148 1.66 -1.30 -17.22
CA SER A 148 2.41 -2.50 -17.57
C SER A 148 3.16 -3.07 -16.36
N ASP A 149 3.57 -4.33 -16.44
CA ASP A 149 4.33 -4.98 -15.36
C ASP A 149 5.70 -4.29 -15.16
N ALA A 150 6.33 -3.79 -16.22
CA ALA A 150 7.58 -3.04 -16.13
C ALA A 150 7.39 -1.72 -15.38
N GLU A 151 6.31 -0.98 -15.66
CA GLU A 151 5.97 0.27 -14.96
C GLU A 151 5.65 0.03 -13.47
N VAL A 152 4.90 -1.03 -13.17
CA VAL A 152 4.62 -1.44 -11.79
C VAL A 152 5.91 -1.81 -11.07
N ASN A 153 6.81 -2.55 -11.73
CA ASN A 153 8.09 -2.94 -11.15
C ASN A 153 8.98 -1.73 -10.83
N ALA A 154 9.09 -0.78 -11.76
CA ALA A 154 9.87 0.44 -11.60
C ALA A 154 9.34 1.32 -10.45
N VAL A 155 8.03 1.58 -10.41
CA VAL A 155 7.44 2.40 -9.34
C VAL A 155 7.50 1.71 -7.98
N ALA A 156 7.36 0.39 -7.93
CA ALA A 156 7.48 -0.38 -6.68
C ALA A 156 8.92 -0.35 -6.13
N ASN A 157 9.92 -0.42 -7.02
CA ASN A 157 11.33 -0.23 -6.64
C ASN A 157 11.56 1.17 -6.06
N PHE A 158 11.06 2.21 -6.70
CA PHE A 158 11.15 3.58 -6.20
C PHE A 158 10.46 3.76 -4.83
N ILE A 159 9.25 3.22 -4.66
CA ILE A 159 8.48 3.27 -3.41
C ILE A 159 9.26 2.63 -2.26
N GLN A 160 9.97 1.54 -2.49
CA GLN A 160 10.75 0.86 -1.45
C GLN A 160 11.81 1.76 -0.82
N GLY A 161 12.45 2.63 -1.61
CA GLY A 161 13.44 3.58 -1.11
C GLY A 161 12.88 4.97 -0.76
N LEU A 162 11.60 5.20 -0.95
CA LEU A 162 10.96 6.49 -0.71
C LEU A 162 10.74 6.72 0.80
N HIS A 163 11.18 7.88 1.32
CA HIS A 163 11.08 8.27 2.74
C HIS A 163 11.08 9.80 2.91
#